data_e07c2b4af85fb7c080ffebc5230c59dc
#
_entry.id   e07c2b4af85fb7c080ffebc5230c59dc
#
_cell.length_a   1.000
_cell.length_b   1.000
_cell.length_c   1.000
_cell.angle_alpha   90.00
_cell.angle_beta   90.00
_cell.angle_gamma   90.00
#
_symmetry.space_group_name_H-M   'P 1'
#
loop_
_entity.id
_entity.type
_entity.pdbx_description
1 polymer ?
#
loop_
_entity_poly.entity_id
_entity_poly.type
_entity_poly.pdbx_seq_one_letter_code
_entity_poly.pdbx_strand_id
1 'polypeptide(L)'
;HRFTLEGGYLGTIATPGAYVCRPVVWGEEIYAGACWSKDAAGKFLPMAAGFVVVIGSKDEVIAAPGALPPEYDAGKLKPLLRSEDVFEHAHDVCVLENGDLIVCQWNAFQTYPIKLERLTS
;
A
#
# COMPACT_ATOMS: atom_id res chain seq x y z
N HIS A 1 2.32 -1.66 13.03
CA HIS A 1 2.46 -1.26 14.44
C HIS A 1 3.50 -0.16 14.55
N ARG A 2 3.33 0.73 15.52
CA ARG A 2 4.25 1.83 15.84
C ARG A 2 4.81 1.62 17.23
N PHE A 3 6.09 1.91 17.38
CA PHE A 3 6.82 1.81 18.65
C PHE A 3 7.70 3.04 18.83
N THR A 4 8.05 3.37 20.07
CA THR A 4 9.14 4.30 20.36
C THR A 4 10.48 3.64 20.01
N LEU A 5 11.56 4.42 19.97
CA LEU A 5 12.91 3.88 19.76
C LEU A 5 13.34 2.92 20.88
N GLU A 6 12.78 3.10 22.09
CA GLU A 6 13.01 2.24 23.24
C GLU A 6 12.11 1.00 23.27
N GLY A 7 11.26 0.80 22.22
CA GLY A 7 10.39 -0.37 22.09
C GLY A 7 9.00 -0.23 22.73
N GLY A 8 8.64 0.95 23.25
CA GLY A 8 7.29 1.20 23.80
C GLY A 8 6.24 1.20 22.69
N TYR A 9 5.17 0.39 22.83
CA TYR A 9 4.09 0.32 21.86
C TYR A 9 3.26 1.62 21.82
N LEU A 10 3.08 2.20 20.64
CA LEU A 10 2.32 3.44 20.42
C LEU A 10 0.95 3.21 19.78
N GLY A 11 0.79 2.16 18.98
CA GLY A 11 -0.47 1.89 18.31
C GLY A 11 -0.34 1.05 17.04
N THR A 12 -1.48 0.82 16.40
CA THR A 12 -1.59 0.10 15.14
C THR A 12 -2.36 0.94 14.14
N ILE A 13 -1.80 1.10 12.95
CA ILE A 13 -2.49 1.70 11.81
C ILE A 13 -3.17 0.56 11.05
N ALA A 14 -4.48 0.68 10.83
CA ALA A 14 -5.20 -0.26 9.98
C ALA A 14 -4.79 -0.05 8.52
N THR A 15 -4.34 -1.11 7.87
CA THR A 15 -3.98 -1.12 6.45
C THR A 15 -4.92 -2.04 5.67
N PRO A 16 -5.26 -1.70 4.43
CA PRO A 16 -6.04 -2.57 3.58
C PRO A 16 -5.20 -3.74 3.06
N GLY A 17 -5.87 -4.71 2.47
CA GLY A 17 -5.21 -5.84 1.83
C GLY A 17 -4.60 -6.83 2.82
N ALA A 18 -3.63 -7.57 2.33
CA ALA A 18 -2.90 -8.58 3.09
C ALA A 18 -1.43 -8.58 2.72
N TYR A 19 -0.61 -9.01 3.66
CA TYR A 19 0.85 -9.06 3.51
C TYR A 19 1.40 -7.69 3.10
N VAL A 20 1.13 -6.70 3.94
CA VAL A 20 1.76 -5.38 3.83
C VAL A 20 3.23 -5.53 4.20
N CYS A 21 4.08 -5.13 3.27
CA CYS A 21 5.51 -5.37 3.33
C CYS A 21 6.24 -4.20 4.01
N ARG A 22 7.53 -4.06 3.72
CA ARG A 22 8.40 -3.08 4.36
C ARG A 22 7.88 -1.64 4.16
N PRO A 23 7.68 -0.86 5.23
CA PRO A 23 7.35 0.55 5.12
C PRO A 23 8.58 1.38 4.72
N VAL A 24 8.36 2.36 3.85
CA VAL A 24 9.34 3.36 3.44
C VAL A 24 8.78 4.74 3.75
N VAL A 25 9.55 5.59 4.41
CA VAL A 25 9.15 6.96 4.74
C VAL A 25 9.66 7.92 3.68
N TRP A 26 8.79 8.78 3.18
CA TRP A 26 9.12 9.89 2.30
C TRP A 26 8.32 11.13 2.70
N GLY A 27 9.03 12.18 3.16
CA GLY A 27 8.39 13.32 3.79
C GLY A 27 7.59 12.93 5.03
N GLU A 28 6.31 13.26 5.07
CA GLU A 28 5.37 12.90 6.13
C GLU A 28 4.53 11.66 5.81
N GLU A 29 4.79 11.02 4.67
CA GLU A 29 4.04 9.87 4.17
C GLU A 29 4.82 8.56 4.38
N ILE A 30 4.09 7.47 4.54
CA ILE A 30 4.64 6.12 4.61
C ILE A 30 4.07 5.30 3.45
N TYR A 31 4.95 4.67 2.70
CA TYR A 31 4.62 3.83 1.56
C TYR A 31 4.94 2.38 1.87
N ALA A 32 4.08 1.47 1.47
CA ALA A 32 4.33 0.03 1.59
C ALA A 32 3.65 -0.75 0.47
N GLY A 33 4.29 -1.80 -0.02
CA GLY A 33 3.63 -2.76 -0.90
C GLY A 33 2.64 -3.63 -0.12
N ALA A 34 1.48 -3.90 -0.72
CA ALA A 34 0.53 -4.91 -0.26
C ALA A 34 0.44 -5.99 -1.34
N CYS A 35 0.79 -7.23 -0.99
CA CYS A 35 0.83 -8.30 -1.98
C CYS A 35 -0.56 -8.66 -2.51
N TRP A 36 -1.59 -8.58 -1.68
CA TRP A 36 -2.94 -8.99 -2.05
C TRP A 36 -4.00 -8.00 -1.58
N SER A 37 -5.02 -7.83 -2.42
CA SER A 37 -6.25 -7.12 -2.10
C SER A 37 -7.24 -8.04 -1.37
N LYS A 38 -8.37 -7.48 -0.95
CA LYS A 38 -9.51 -8.19 -0.40
C LYS A 38 -10.77 -7.84 -1.18
N ASP A 39 -11.70 -8.80 -1.29
CA ASP A 39 -13.03 -8.52 -1.80
C ASP A 39 -13.90 -7.78 -0.76
N ALA A 40 -15.14 -7.44 -1.14
CA ALA A 40 -16.08 -6.74 -0.27
C ALA A 40 -16.43 -7.51 1.02
N ALA A 41 -16.24 -8.84 1.03
CA ALA A 41 -16.45 -9.70 2.20
C ALA A 41 -15.17 -9.82 3.06
N GLY A 42 -14.07 -9.17 2.66
CA GLY A 42 -12.78 -9.24 3.34
C GLY A 42 -11.97 -10.50 3.04
N LYS A 43 -12.37 -11.30 2.05
CA LYS A 43 -11.63 -12.48 1.60
C LYS A 43 -10.49 -12.06 0.67
N PHE A 44 -9.34 -12.72 0.79
CA PHE A 44 -8.17 -12.44 -0.04
C PHE A 44 -8.41 -12.78 -1.50
N LEU A 45 -7.94 -11.87 -2.37
CA LEU A 45 -7.81 -12.08 -3.80
C LEU A 45 -6.36 -12.50 -4.07
N PRO A 46 -6.09 -13.79 -4.33
CA PRO A 46 -4.72 -14.32 -4.25
C PRO A 46 -3.86 -14.03 -5.48
N MET A 47 -4.44 -13.56 -6.57
CA MET A 47 -3.72 -13.34 -7.83
C MET A 47 -4.00 -11.96 -8.39
N ALA A 48 -2.97 -11.36 -8.99
CA ALA A 48 -3.06 -10.10 -9.73
C ALA A 48 -3.83 -9.01 -8.94
N ALA A 49 -3.53 -8.86 -7.66
CA ALA A 49 -4.32 -8.07 -6.72
C ALA A 49 -3.45 -7.22 -5.77
N GLY A 50 -2.18 -7.02 -6.13
CA GLY A 50 -1.26 -6.17 -5.38
C GLY A 50 -1.55 -4.70 -5.59
N PHE A 51 -1.15 -3.88 -4.61
CA PHE A 51 -1.21 -2.43 -4.68
C PHE A 51 -0.20 -1.79 -3.72
N VAL A 52 -0.03 -0.48 -3.80
CA VAL A 52 0.76 0.28 -2.84
C VAL A 52 -0.18 0.93 -1.83
N VAL A 53 0.16 0.86 -0.55
CA VAL A 53 -0.51 1.62 0.51
C VAL A 53 0.26 2.90 0.77
N VAL A 54 -0.43 4.04 0.79
CA VAL A 54 0.14 5.31 1.21
C VAL A 54 -0.58 5.79 2.46
N ILE A 55 0.17 5.97 3.54
CA ILE A 55 -0.34 6.40 4.85
C ILE A 55 0.10 7.83 5.07
N GLY A 56 -0.84 8.70 5.39
CA GLY A 56 -0.61 10.11 5.66
C GLY A 56 -0.16 10.40 7.10
N SER A 57 0.10 11.67 7.38
CA SER A 57 0.61 12.15 8.68
C SER A 57 -0.37 11.95 9.85
N LYS A 58 -1.65 11.70 9.58
CA LYS A 58 -2.68 11.42 10.59
C LYS A 58 -2.94 9.92 10.80
N ASP A 59 -2.02 9.07 10.35
CA ASP A 59 -2.14 7.61 10.45
C ASP A 59 -3.34 7.01 9.67
N GLU A 60 -3.80 7.71 8.64
CA GLU A 60 -4.84 7.23 7.73
C GLU A 60 -4.27 6.81 6.36
N VAL A 61 -4.92 5.87 5.70
CA VAL A 61 -4.60 5.52 4.31
C VAL A 61 -5.17 6.60 3.40
N ILE A 62 -4.31 7.33 2.70
CA ILE A 62 -4.68 8.46 1.85
C ILE A 62 -4.71 8.12 0.37
N ALA A 63 -3.99 7.09 -0.04
CA ALA A 63 -3.98 6.61 -1.42
C ALA A 63 -3.67 5.12 -1.48
N ALA A 64 -4.05 4.49 -2.57
CA ALA A 64 -3.77 3.08 -2.84
C ALA A 64 -3.47 2.86 -4.34
N PRO A 65 -2.33 3.32 -4.88
CA PRO A 65 -1.95 3.08 -6.27
C PRO A 65 -2.03 1.60 -6.65
N GLY A 66 -2.76 1.28 -7.71
CA GLY A 66 -3.06 -0.08 -8.15
C GLY A 66 -4.34 -0.68 -7.57
N ALA A 67 -5.04 0.04 -6.70
CA ALA A 67 -6.36 -0.33 -6.16
C ALA A 67 -7.34 0.84 -6.23
N LEU A 68 -8.59 0.60 -5.85
CA LEU A 68 -9.59 1.64 -5.69
C LEU A 68 -9.14 2.66 -4.63
N PRO A 69 -9.56 3.93 -4.74
CA PRO A 69 -9.30 4.92 -3.70
C PRO A 69 -9.77 4.42 -2.32
N PRO A 70 -9.04 4.75 -1.24
CA PRO A 70 -9.45 4.36 0.10
C PRO A 70 -10.78 5.01 0.49
N GLU A 71 -11.68 4.22 1.03
CA GLU A 71 -12.95 4.68 1.56
C GLU A 71 -13.06 4.38 3.04
N TYR A 72 -13.69 5.30 3.77
CA TYR A 72 -13.95 5.17 5.20
C TYR A 72 -15.45 5.17 5.49
N ASP A 73 -15.87 4.32 6.41
CA ASP A 73 -17.22 4.28 6.95
C ASP A 73 -17.16 4.36 8.48
N ALA A 74 -17.80 5.36 9.07
CA ALA A 74 -17.74 5.65 10.50
C ALA A 74 -16.29 5.61 11.08
N GLY A 75 -15.32 6.14 10.32
CA GLY A 75 -13.90 6.18 10.72
C GLY A 75 -13.15 4.86 10.54
N LYS A 76 -13.77 3.83 9.97
CA LYS A 76 -13.12 2.55 9.66
C LYS A 76 -12.82 2.45 8.17
N LEU A 77 -11.59 2.07 7.84
CA LEU A 77 -11.18 1.81 6.47
C LEU A 77 -11.95 0.60 5.92
N LYS A 78 -12.59 0.78 4.76
CA LYS A 78 -13.22 -0.31 4.02
C LYS A 78 -12.17 -1.19 3.34
N PRO A 79 -12.46 -2.48 3.07
CA PRO A 79 -11.60 -3.31 2.23
C PRO A 79 -11.42 -2.66 0.86
N LEU A 80 -10.16 -2.55 0.40
CA LEU A 80 -9.86 -2.06 -0.93
C LEU A 80 -10.00 -3.17 -1.95
N LEU A 81 -10.80 -2.92 -2.96
CA LEU A 81 -10.91 -3.76 -4.14
C LEU A 81 -9.92 -3.30 -5.19
N ARG A 82 -9.31 -4.24 -5.89
CA ARG A 82 -8.48 -3.96 -7.04
C ARG A 82 -9.29 -3.23 -8.11
N SER A 83 -8.72 -2.17 -8.69
CA SER A 83 -9.36 -1.43 -9.78
C SER A 83 -8.92 -1.91 -11.15
N GLU A 84 -7.63 -2.23 -11.31
CA GLU A 84 -6.99 -2.61 -12.56
C GLU A 84 -5.86 -3.60 -12.32
N ASP A 85 -5.42 -4.31 -13.38
CA ASP A 85 -4.32 -5.28 -13.32
C ASP A 85 -2.96 -4.58 -13.39
N VAL A 86 -2.68 -3.70 -12.41
CA VAL A 86 -1.41 -2.98 -12.36
C VAL A 86 -0.30 -3.85 -11.77
N PHE A 87 -0.60 -4.53 -10.65
CA PHE A 87 0.36 -5.37 -9.95
C PHE A 87 -0.17 -6.79 -9.74
N GLU A 88 0.72 -7.76 -9.90
CA GLU A 88 0.49 -9.11 -9.39
C GLU A 88 0.57 -9.11 -7.86
N HIS A 89 1.76 -8.83 -7.33
CA HIS A 89 2.02 -8.81 -5.90
C HIS A 89 3.01 -7.67 -5.59
N ALA A 90 2.51 -6.47 -5.29
CA ALA A 90 3.38 -5.36 -4.88
C ALA A 90 4.07 -5.71 -3.55
N HIS A 91 5.40 -5.81 -3.56
CA HIS A 91 6.16 -6.32 -2.43
C HIS A 91 7.04 -5.24 -1.79
N ASP A 92 7.78 -4.48 -2.56
CA ASP A 92 8.62 -3.41 -2.06
C ASP A 92 8.46 -2.15 -2.89
N VAL A 93 8.66 -1.00 -2.25
CA VAL A 93 8.49 0.32 -2.87
C VAL A 93 9.73 1.15 -2.61
N CYS A 94 10.24 1.79 -3.66
CA CYS A 94 11.21 2.87 -3.55
C CYS A 94 10.52 4.17 -3.98
N VAL A 95 10.61 5.21 -3.17
CA VAL A 95 10.13 6.54 -3.53
C VAL A 95 11.32 7.36 -3.99
N LEU A 96 11.23 7.92 -5.20
CA LEU A 96 12.26 8.77 -5.79
C LEU A 96 12.14 10.21 -5.26
N GLU A 97 13.18 11.03 -5.45
CA GLU A 97 13.20 12.41 -4.96
C GLU A 97 12.03 13.27 -5.48
N ASN A 98 11.57 13.00 -6.70
CA ASN A 98 10.42 13.68 -7.31
C ASN A 98 9.05 13.10 -6.90
N GLY A 99 9.03 12.09 -6.04
CA GLY A 99 7.83 11.41 -5.57
C GLY A 99 7.34 10.27 -6.48
N ASP A 100 8.02 9.97 -7.58
CA ASP A 100 7.72 8.78 -8.38
C ASP A 100 7.99 7.51 -7.56
N LEU A 101 7.29 6.43 -7.86
CA LEU A 101 7.46 5.15 -7.21
C LEU A 101 8.10 4.13 -8.15
N ILE A 102 9.05 3.37 -7.63
CA ILE A 102 9.50 2.11 -8.24
C ILE A 102 8.96 0.98 -7.37
N VAL A 103 8.10 0.14 -7.93
CA VAL A 103 7.43 -0.94 -7.21
C VAL A 103 7.99 -2.27 -7.69
N CYS A 104 8.63 -2.99 -6.77
CA CYS A 104 9.09 -4.36 -7.00
C CYS A 104 7.98 -5.35 -6.69
N GLN A 105 7.90 -6.41 -7.48
CA GLN A 105 6.88 -7.44 -7.31
C GLN A 105 7.50 -8.76 -6.85
N TRP A 106 6.75 -9.50 -6.05
CA TRP A 106 7.08 -10.87 -5.67
C TRP A 106 6.25 -11.86 -6.49
N ASN A 107 6.88 -12.95 -6.92
CA ASN A 107 6.23 -14.04 -7.65
C ASN A 107 5.34 -13.56 -8.82
N ALA A 108 5.86 -12.65 -9.62
CA ALA A 108 5.14 -11.98 -10.69
C ALA A 108 5.64 -12.40 -12.09
N PHE A 109 5.92 -13.67 -12.28
CA PHE A 109 6.27 -14.27 -13.56
C PHE A 109 7.41 -13.56 -14.32
N GLN A 110 8.47 -13.19 -13.60
CA GLN A 110 9.65 -12.50 -14.13
C GLN A 110 9.34 -11.09 -14.71
N THR A 111 8.35 -10.40 -14.17
CA THR A 111 8.09 -9.01 -14.55
C THR A 111 9.17 -8.07 -14.01
N TYR A 112 9.44 -6.99 -14.74
CA TYR A 112 10.29 -5.90 -14.27
C TYR A 112 9.57 -5.10 -13.18
N PRO A 113 10.33 -4.36 -12.33
CA PRO A 113 9.74 -3.33 -11.46
C PRO A 113 8.92 -2.35 -12.28
N ILE A 114 7.79 -1.92 -11.72
CA ILE A 114 6.90 -0.94 -12.37
C ILE A 114 7.21 0.44 -11.82
N LYS A 115 7.40 1.41 -12.70
CA LYS A 115 7.48 2.82 -12.34
C LYS A 115 6.08 3.44 -12.41
N LEU A 116 5.68 4.13 -11.34
CA LEU A 116 4.52 5.00 -11.32
C LEU A 116 4.99 6.44 -11.22
N GLU A 117 4.50 7.30 -12.09
CA GLU A 117 4.80 8.73 -12.06
C GLU A 117 3.80 9.46 -11.17
N ARG A 118 4.32 10.32 -10.28
CA ARG A 118 3.47 11.18 -9.45
C ARG A 118 2.97 12.35 -10.30
N LEU A 119 1.67 12.40 -10.51
CA LEU A 119 1.06 13.55 -11.19
C LEU A 119 0.97 14.71 -10.18
N THR A 120 1.63 15.81 -10.50
CA THR A 120 1.44 17.09 -9.81
C THR A 120 0.26 17.79 -10.45
N SER A 121 -0.80 17.95 -9.70
CA SER A 121 -1.95 18.79 -10.10
C SER A 121 -1.59 20.26 -10.06
#